data_854c2cb39a53078c5e412194b3f61f4e
#
_entry.id   854c2cb39a53078c5e412194b3f61f4e
#
_cell.length_a   1.000
_cell.length_b   1.000
_cell.length_c   1.000
_cell.angle_alpha   90.00
_cell.angle_beta   90.00
_cell.angle_gamma   90.00
#
_symmetry.space_group_name_H-M   'P 1'
#
loop_
_entity.id
_entity.type
_entity.pdbx_description
1 polymer ?
#
loop_
_entity_poly.entity_id
_entity_poly.type
_entity_poly.pdbx_seq_one_letter_code
_entity_poly.pdbx_strand_id
1 'polypeptide(L)'
;QLVFLYAERAGGLLSTKIRWAKLSLDPILFGPFKEVTYHAEDPVGINTRPIVALAVDGEGFIYSASASDPGIDDGPFRSVVWQIGRVLADQEGNPTVELGGEKRLATLDGLKVESIAVRETKEGGRQIFVGTDDENYGGIIRLLPGAP
;
A
#
# COMPACT_ATOMS: atom_id res chain seq x y z
N GLN A 1 -16.99 6.27 -11.54
CA GLN A 1 -17.27 5.17 -10.62
C GLN A 1 -16.27 5.22 -9.49
N LEU A 2 -16.73 5.12 -8.22
CA LEU A 2 -15.86 5.08 -7.07
C LEU A 2 -15.62 3.63 -6.62
N VAL A 3 -14.40 3.37 -6.14
CA VAL A 3 -13.98 2.09 -5.60
C VAL A 3 -13.50 2.32 -4.17
N PHE A 4 -14.02 1.53 -3.25
CA PHE A 4 -13.47 1.43 -1.90
C PHE A 4 -12.48 0.27 -1.87
N LEU A 5 -11.26 0.53 -1.45
CA LEU A 5 -10.18 -0.45 -1.37
C LEU A 5 -9.54 -0.40 0.02
N TYR A 6 -9.31 -1.56 0.63
CA TYR A 6 -8.56 -1.65 1.88
C TYR A 6 -7.81 -2.97 1.99
N ALA A 7 -6.83 -3.02 2.87
CA ALA A 7 -6.13 -4.25 3.24
C ALA A 7 -6.15 -4.46 4.75
N GLU A 8 -6.12 -5.73 5.16
CA GLU A 8 -5.95 -6.07 6.56
C GLU A 8 -4.47 -5.90 6.95
N ARG A 9 -4.22 -5.26 8.09
CA ARG A 9 -2.88 -5.15 8.68
C ARG A 9 -2.56 -6.45 9.44
N ALA A 10 -2.24 -7.51 8.73
CA ALA A 10 -1.90 -8.79 9.34
C ALA A 10 -0.49 -8.71 9.97
N GLY A 11 -0.40 -8.74 11.29
CA GLY A 11 0.89 -8.77 11.99
C GLY A 11 1.43 -10.20 12.14
N GLY A 12 2.76 -10.36 11.95
CA GLY A 12 3.44 -11.65 12.09
C GLY A 12 3.20 -12.64 10.96
N LEU A 13 2.52 -12.22 9.89
CA LEU A 13 2.24 -13.03 8.71
C LEU A 13 2.85 -12.38 7.47
N LEU A 14 3.21 -13.18 6.47
CA LEU A 14 3.69 -12.68 5.18
C LEU A 14 2.55 -12.40 4.20
N SER A 15 1.34 -12.84 4.49
CA SER A 15 0.17 -12.71 3.61
C SER A 15 -0.94 -11.92 4.29
N THR A 16 -1.66 -11.16 3.48
CA THR A 16 -2.86 -10.44 3.89
C THR A 16 -3.90 -10.44 2.78
N LYS A 17 -5.10 -9.96 3.08
CA LYS A 17 -6.17 -9.80 2.10
C LYS A 17 -6.35 -8.34 1.72
N ILE A 18 -6.41 -8.09 0.42
CA ILE A 18 -6.87 -6.83 -0.16
C ILE A 18 -8.32 -7.03 -0.55
N ARG A 19 -9.18 -6.14 -0.10
CA ARG A 19 -10.62 -6.18 -0.38
C ARG A 19 -11.07 -4.90 -1.05
N TRP A 20 -12.05 -5.04 -1.95
CA TRP A 20 -12.63 -3.89 -2.64
C TRP A 20 -14.11 -4.08 -2.89
N ALA A 21 -14.80 -2.96 -3.05
CA ALA A 21 -16.18 -2.90 -3.44
C ALA A 21 -16.44 -1.64 -4.27
N LYS A 22 -17.47 -1.69 -5.11
CA LYS A 22 -18.05 -0.48 -5.71
C LYS A 22 -18.65 0.39 -4.60
N LEU A 23 -18.41 1.69 -4.66
CA LEU A 23 -18.94 2.66 -3.70
C LEU A 23 -19.88 3.65 -4.40
N SER A 24 -21.07 3.83 -3.85
CA SER A 24 -21.95 4.96 -4.12
C SER A 24 -21.89 5.94 -2.94
N LEU A 25 -21.94 7.25 -3.19
CA LEU A 25 -21.89 8.26 -2.14
C LEU A 25 -23.25 8.86 -1.81
N ASP A 26 -24.25 8.68 -2.68
CA ASP A 26 -25.61 9.21 -2.44
C ASP A 26 -26.66 8.16 -2.85
N PRO A 27 -27.20 7.41 -1.88
CA PRO A 27 -26.72 7.24 -0.50
C PRO A 27 -25.37 6.50 -0.45
N ILE A 28 -24.68 6.53 0.71
CA ILE A 28 -23.45 5.75 0.91
C ILE A 28 -23.81 4.27 0.95
N LEU A 29 -23.44 3.56 -0.09
CA LEU A 29 -23.69 2.13 -0.25
C LEU A 29 -22.45 1.44 -0.82
N PHE A 30 -22.14 0.28 -0.23
CA PHE A 30 -21.10 -0.62 -0.75
C PHE A 30 -21.76 -1.75 -1.53
N GLY A 31 -21.24 -2.03 -2.70
CA GLY A 31 -21.55 -3.26 -3.43
C GLY A 31 -20.94 -4.48 -2.72
N PRO A 32 -21.12 -5.68 -3.30
CA PRO A 32 -20.48 -6.89 -2.79
C PRO A 32 -18.95 -6.73 -2.72
N PHE A 33 -18.36 -7.10 -1.57
CA PHE A 33 -16.91 -7.13 -1.42
C PHE A 33 -16.31 -8.31 -2.17
N LYS A 34 -15.26 -8.03 -2.91
CA LYS A 34 -14.34 -9.01 -3.51
C LYS A 34 -13.02 -8.97 -2.76
N GLU A 35 -12.23 -10.03 -2.84
CA GLU A 35 -10.93 -10.11 -2.18
C GLU A 35 -9.89 -10.85 -3.02
N VAL A 36 -8.63 -10.52 -2.77
CA VAL A 36 -7.46 -11.24 -3.27
C VAL A 36 -6.43 -11.35 -2.15
N THR A 37 -5.67 -12.44 -2.13
CA THR A 37 -4.56 -12.61 -1.20
C THR A 37 -3.31 -11.99 -1.79
N TYR A 38 -2.66 -11.12 -1.01
CA TYR A 38 -1.36 -10.55 -1.30
C TYR A 38 -0.30 -11.17 -0.40
N HIS A 39 0.87 -11.45 -0.95
CA HIS A 39 2.02 -11.96 -0.24
C HIS A 39 3.20 -11.00 -0.37
N ALA A 40 3.69 -10.46 0.75
CA ALA A 40 4.85 -9.60 0.75
C ALA A 40 6.14 -10.44 0.79
N GLU A 41 7.03 -10.24 -0.19
CA GLU A 41 8.31 -10.93 -0.25
C GLU A 41 9.34 -10.37 0.74
N ASP A 42 9.22 -9.08 1.08
CA ASP A 42 10.16 -8.36 1.96
C ASP A 42 9.39 -7.20 2.67
N PRO A 43 9.73 -6.84 3.92
CA PRO A 43 10.73 -7.47 4.77
C PRO A 43 10.26 -8.80 5.35
N VAL A 44 11.17 -9.74 5.51
CA VAL A 44 10.98 -10.97 6.28
C VAL A 44 11.62 -10.77 7.64
N GLY A 45 10.86 -10.97 8.72
CA GLY A 45 11.37 -10.77 10.06
C GLY A 45 10.32 -10.95 11.15
N ILE A 46 10.67 -10.54 12.36
CA ILE A 46 9.76 -10.55 13.49
C ILE A 46 8.67 -9.49 13.24
N ASN A 47 7.41 -9.88 13.46
CA ASN A 47 6.26 -9.01 13.27
C ASN A 47 6.19 -8.34 11.88
N THR A 48 6.47 -9.11 10.83
CA THR A 48 6.24 -8.66 9.47
C THR A 48 4.78 -8.27 9.28
N ARG A 49 4.57 -7.11 8.66
CA ARG A 49 3.27 -6.58 8.25
C ARG A 49 3.27 -6.46 6.74
N PRO A 50 2.57 -7.34 6.03
CA PRO A 50 2.61 -7.39 4.56
C PRO A 50 2.10 -6.10 3.91
N ILE A 51 1.12 -5.45 4.54
CA ILE A 51 0.62 -4.13 4.14
C ILE A 51 0.40 -3.29 5.38
N VAL A 52 1.10 -2.17 5.47
CA VAL A 52 0.88 -1.11 6.47
C VAL A 52 0.19 0.11 5.87
N ALA A 53 0.34 0.30 4.56
CA ALA A 53 -0.28 1.41 3.83
C ALA A 53 -0.60 1.00 2.38
N LEU A 54 -1.66 1.59 1.82
CA LEU A 54 -2.06 1.47 0.43
C LEU A 54 -2.35 2.83 -0.18
N ALA A 55 -1.99 3.00 -1.45
CA ALA A 55 -2.43 4.12 -2.29
C ALA A 55 -2.74 3.63 -3.70
N VAL A 56 -3.60 4.36 -4.41
CA VAL A 56 -3.91 4.11 -5.81
C VAL A 56 -3.79 5.42 -6.58
N ASP A 57 -3.14 5.39 -7.74
CA ASP A 57 -3.06 6.57 -8.62
C ASP A 57 -4.26 6.66 -9.58
N GLY A 58 -4.31 7.75 -10.36
CA GLY A 58 -5.39 7.99 -11.33
C GLY A 58 -5.43 6.99 -12.48
N GLU A 59 -4.37 6.25 -12.74
CA GLU A 59 -4.33 5.17 -13.72
C GLU A 59 -4.70 3.81 -13.11
N GLY A 60 -4.94 3.75 -11.80
CA GLY A 60 -5.32 2.55 -11.06
C GLY A 60 -4.16 1.72 -10.54
N PHE A 61 -2.89 2.13 -10.68
CA PHE A 61 -1.79 1.38 -10.09
C PHE A 61 -1.87 1.41 -8.57
N ILE A 62 -1.65 0.24 -7.97
CA ILE A 62 -1.72 0.04 -6.52
C ILE A 62 -0.30 0.07 -5.96
N TYR A 63 -0.09 0.92 -4.99
CA TYR A 63 1.14 1.05 -4.21
C TYR A 63 0.91 0.57 -2.80
N SER A 64 1.87 -0.16 -2.25
CA SER A 64 1.81 -0.63 -0.86
C SER A 64 3.13 -0.38 -0.15
N ALA A 65 3.07 -0.31 1.15
CA ALA A 65 4.23 -0.44 2.01
C ALA A 65 4.09 -1.68 2.89
N SER A 66 5.15 -2.46 2.97
CA SER A 66 5.32 -3.55 3.93
C SER A 66 6.35 -3.15 4.99
N ALA A 67 6.24 -3.66 6.20
CA ALA A 67 7.16 -3.32 7.28
C ALA A 67 7.50 -4.54 8.16
N SER A 68 8.71 -4.52 8.72
CA SER A 68 9.11 -5.34 9.86
C SER A 68 9.28 -4.42 11.07
N ASP A 69 8.56 -4.73 12.13
CA ASP A 69 8.52 -3.96 13.37
C ASP A 69 8.72 -4.93 14.54
N PRO A 70 9.84 -4.87 15.26
CA PRO A 70 10.12 -5.81 16.35
C PRO A 70 9.19 -5.65 17.55
N GLY A 71 8.35 -4.60 17.56
CA GLY A 71 7.43 -4.30 18.66
C GLY A 71 8.12 -3.64 19.87
N ILE A 72 9.27 -3.01 19.62
CA ILE A 72 10.00 -2.18 20.59
C ILE A 72 10.30 -0.82 19.94
N ASP A 73 10.25 0.25 20.73
CA ASP A 73 10.28 1.63 20.25
C ASP A 73 11.64 2.07 19.65
N ASP A 74 12.67 1.28 19.85
CA ASP A 74 14.03 1.56 19.36
C ASP A 74 14.37 0.81 18.06
N GLY A 75 13.43 0.02 17.52
CA GLY A 75 13.65 -0.74 16.30
C GLY A 75 14.57 -1.97 16.48
N PRO A 76 15.29 -2.42 15.47
CA PRO A 76 15.41 -1.81 14.12
C PRO A 76 14.15 -1.96 13.27
N PHE A 77 13.73 -0.88 12.62
CA PHE A 77 12.64 -0.87 11.66
C PHE A 77 13.15 -1.12 10.25
N ARG A 78 12.31 -1.68 9.41
CA ARG A 78 12.57 -1.81 7.98
C ARG A 78 11.25 -1.78 7.23
N SER A 79 11.16 -0.94 6.22
CA SER A 79 10.00 -0.90 5.33
C SER A 79 10.40 -1.03 3.87
N VAL A 80 9.51 -1.58 3.07
CA VAL A 80 9.69 -1.66 1.62
C VAL A 80 8.44 -1.13 0.94
N VAL A 81 8.64 -0.27 -0.06
CA VAL A 81 7.56 0.29 -0.87
C VAL A 81 7.52 -0.42 -2.21
N TRP A 82 6.32 -0.81 -2.62
CA TRP A 82 6.04 -1.62 -3.79
C TRP A 82 4.98 -0.98 -4.68
N GLN A 83 5.04 -1.27 -5.96
CA GLN A 83 3.90 -1.27 -6.86
C GLN A 83 3.48 -2.74 -7.01
N ILE A 84 2.23 -3.08 -6.65
CA ILE A 84 1.81 -4.49 -6.48
C ILE A 84 0.76 -4.97 -7.48
N GLY A 85 0.19 -4.06 -8.25
CA GLY A 85 -0.88 -4.42 -9.19
C GLY A 85 -1.68 -3.23 -9.64
N ARG A 86 -2.91 -3.48 -10.06
CA ARG A 86 -3.78 -2.46 -10.63
C ARG A 86 -5.26 -2.69 -10.31
N VAL A 87 -5.98 -1.60 -10.11
CA VAL A 87 -7.45 -1.58 -10.12
C VAL A 87 -7.88 -1.37 -11.57
N LEU A 88 -8.71 -2.25 -12.08
CA LEU A 88 -9.24 -2.24 -13.45
C LEU A 88 -10.78 -2.28 -13.42
N ALA A 89 -11.39 -2.11 -14.57
CA ALA A 89 -12.79 -2.43 -14.79
C ALA A 89 -12.90 -3.76 -15.53
N ASP A 90 -13.78 -4.66 -15.08
CA ASP A 90 -14.13 -5.86 -15.83
C ASP A 90 -15.00 -5.51 -17.06
N GLN A 91 -15.38 -6.53 -17.84
CA GLN A 91 -16.19 -6.35 -19.05
C GLN A 91 -17.56 -5.71 -18.78
N GLU A 92 -18.06 -5.83 -17.55
CA GLU A 92 -19.33 -5.24 -17.11
C GLU A 92 -19.14 -3.86 -16.48
N GLY A 93 -17.89 -3.38 -16.41
CA GLY A 93 -17.54 -2.11 -15.79
C GLY A 93 -17.45 -2.16 -14.27
N ASN A 94 -17.44 -3.34 -13.64
CA ASN A 94 -17.24 -3.46 -12.21
C ASN A 94 -15.76 -3.40 -11.84
N PRO A 95 -15.40 -2.88 -10.64
CA PRO A 95 -14.03 -2.84 -10.21
C PRO A 95 -13.47 -4.23 -9.96
N THR A 96 -12.26 -4.46 -10.44
CA THR A 96 -11.46 -5.65 -10.15
C THR A 96 -10.05 -5.24 -9.76
N VAL A 97 -9.40 -6.04 -8.91
CA VAL A 97 -8.00 -5.88 -8.52
C VAL A 97 -7.21 -7.03 -9.11
N GLU A 98 -6.22 -6.69 -9.91
CA GLU A 98 -5.25 -7.63 -10.44
C GLU A 98 -3.89 -7.37 -9.80
N LEU A 99 -3.39 -8.36 -9.05
CA LEU A 99 -2.03 -8.36 -8.51
C LEU A 99 -1.08 -8.97 -9.53
N GLY A 100 0.13 -8.44 -9.61
CA GLY A 100 1.17 -8.95 -10.48
C GLY A 100 2.09 -7.85 -10.99
N GLY A 101 3.22 -8.27 -11.56
CA GLY A 101 4.25 -7.34 -12.01
C GLY A 101 4.83 -6.52 -10.86
N GLU A 102 4.97 -7.12 -9.69
CA GLU A 102 5.48 -6.45 -8.49
C GLU A 102 6.81 -5.77 -8.77
N LYS A 103 6.86 -4.50 -8.39
CA LYS A 103 8.06 -3.69 -8.55
C LYS A 103 8.41 -3.07 -7.20
N ARG A 104 9.60 -3.39 -6.71
CA ARG A 104 10.17 -2.73 -5.54
C ARG A 104 10.58 -1.31 -5.93
N LEU A 105 10.02 -0.32 -5.25
CA LEU A 105 10.30 1.09 -5.50
C LEU A 105 11.34 1.65 -4.54
N ALA A 106 11.30 1.23 -3.28
CA ALA A 106 12.28 1.64 -2.28
C ALA A 106 12.41 0.62 -1.16
N THR A 107 13.60 0.54 -0.57
CA THR A 107 13.88 -0.10 0.71
C THR A 107 14.31 0.99 1.68
N LEU A 108 13.68 1.03 2.86
CA LEU A 108 13.81 2.07 3.86
C LEU A 108 14.22 1.44 5.20
N ASP A 109 15.53 1.18 5.33
CA ASP A 109 16.11 0.67 6.58
C ASP A 109 16.11 1.76 7.64
N GLY A 110 15.72 1.41 8.87
CA GLY A 110 15.60 2.30 10.00
C GLY A 110 14.32 3.14 10.02
N LEU A 111 13.41 2.96 9.05
CA LEU A 111 12.16 3.72 8.96
C LEU A 111 10.94 2.80 9.06
N LYS A 112 9.98 3.19 9.89
CA LYS A 112 8.69 2.55 10.06
C LYS A 112 7.64 3.31 9.26
N VAL A 113 7.41 2.89 8.02
CA VAL A 113 6.39 3.51 7.16
C VAL A 113 5.00 3.14 7.68
N GLU A 114 4.13 4.16 7.82
CA GLU A 114 2.74 4.02 8.25
C GLU A 114 1.75 4.65 7.26
N SER A 115 2.26 5.41 6.29
CA SER A 115 1.41 5.98 5.25
C SER A 115 2.14 6.08 3.91
N ILE A 116 1.34 6.07 2.84
CA ILE A 116 1.81 6.27 1.47
C ILE A 116 0.82 7.18 0.73
N ALA A 117 1.34 8.11 -0.05
CA ALA A 117 0.55 8.96 -0.92
C ALA A 117 1.20 9.07 -2.30
N VAL A 118 0.37 9.14 -3.33
CA VAL A 118 0.82 9.34 -4.71
C VAL A 118 0.27 10.65 -5.22
N ARG A 119 1.13 11.45 -5.83
CA ARG A 119 0.77 12.69 -6.51
C ARG A 119 1.17 12.61 -7.97
N GLU A 120 0.24 12.85 -8.86
CA GLU A 120 0.53 13.03 -10.27
C GLU A 120 1.13 14.41 -10.53
N THR A 121 2.16 14.47 -11.37
CA THR A 121 2.76 15.74 -11.81
C THR A 121 2.08 16.22 -13.08
N LYS A 122 2.23 17.51 -13.38
CA LYS A 122 1.68 18.10 -14.61
C LYS A 122 2.29 17.50 -15.88
N GLU A 123 3.50 16.97 -15.77
CA GLU A 123 4.23 16.33 -16.87
C GLU A 123 3.88 14.85 -17.05
N GLY A 124 2.89 14.33 -16.31
CA GLY A 124 2.44 12.94 -16.37
C GLY A 124 3.32 11.96 -15.56
N GLY A 125 4.27 12.47 -14.77
CA GLY A 125 5.06 11.67 -13.84
C GLY A 125 4.32 11.44 -12.51
N ARG A 126 4.90 10.59 -11.65
CA ARG A 126 4.37 10.30 -10.33
C ARG A 126 5.40 10.62 -9.26
N GLN A 127 4.91 11.15 -8.16
CA GLN A 127 5.68 11.36 -6.95
C GLN A 127 5.05 10.55 -5.82
N ILE A 128 5.86 9.71 -5.18
CA ILE A 128 5.41 8.87 -4.08
C ILE A 128 6.00 9.44 -2.80
N PHE A 129 5.12 9.73 -1.86
CA PHE A 129 5.48 10.18 -0.52
C PHE A 129 5.19 9.07 0.47
N VAL A 130 6.05 8.92 1.46
CA VAL A 130 5.82 8.06 2.62
C VAL A 130 5.83 8.91 3.88
N GLY A 131 4.96 8.57 4.83
CA GLY A 131 5.02 9.08 6.18
C GLY A 131 5.41 7.94 7.13
N THR A 132 6.27 8.26 8.09
CA THR A 132 6.77 7.29 9.06
C THR A 132 6.29 7.63 10.47
N ASP A 133 6.25 6.62 11.31
CA ASP A 133 6.15 6.74 12.75
C ASP A 133 7.29 5.89 13.34
N ASP A 134 8.44 6.54 13.51
CA ASP A 134 9.68 5.89 13.92
C ASP A 134 9.81 5.87 15.45
N GLU A 135 8.65 5.88 16.15
CA GLU A 135 8.51 5.79 17.61
C GLU A 135 9.38 6.85 18.33
N ASN A 136 10.38 6.42 19.12
CA ASN A 136 11.27 7.33 19.86
C ASN A 136 12.09 8.28 18.98
N TYR A 137 12.23 7.99 17.68
CA TYR A 137 12.97 8.82 16.73
C TYR A 137 12.09 9.84 16.00
N GLY A 138 10.77 9.85 16.29
CA GLY A 138 9.79 10.75 15.68
C GLY A 138 9.25 10.23 14.36
N GLY A 139 8.68 11.13 13.57
CA GLY A 139 8.12 10.79 12.25
C GLY A 139 8.53 11.80 11.19
N ILE A 140 8.64 11.36 9.96
CA ILE A 140 8.98 12.21 8.81
C ILE A 140 8.00 11.98 7.65
N ILE A 141 7.90 12.98 6.77
CA ILE A 141 7.32 12.83 5.44
C ILE A 141 8.46 12.90 4.44
N ARG A 142 8.57 11.92 3.58
CA ARG A 142 9.65 11.80 2.60
C ARG A 142 9.13 11.53 1.21
N LEU A 143 9.65 12.26 0.22
CA LEU A 143 9.52 11.94 -1.20
C LEU A 143 10.50 10.81 -1.55
N LEU A 144 9.99 9.75 -2.18
CA LEU A 144 10.84 8.69 -2.70
C LEU A 144 11.54 9.15 -3.99
N PRO A 145 12.87 9.06 -4.05
CA PRO A 145 13.60 9.45 -5.26
C PRO A 145 13.32 8.45 -6.39
N GLY A 146 13.04 8.96 -7.59
CA GLY A 146 13.02 8.15 -8.81
C GLY A 146 11.86 7.16 -8.93
N ALA A 147 10.72 7.39 -8.27
CA ALA A 147 9.50 6.68 -8.61
C ALA A 147 9.10 7.01 -10.05
N PRO A 148 8.80 6.02 -10.90
CA PRO A 148 8.58 6.18 -12.34
C PRO A 148 7.33 6.99 -12.66
#